data_936da1771d138455a7a80904b7ccf988
#
_entry.id   936da1771d138455a7a80904b7ccf988
#
_cell.length_a   1.000
_cell.length_b   1.000
_cell.length_c   1.000
_cell.angle_alpha   90.00
_cell.angle_beta   90.00
_cell.angle_gamma   90.00
#
_symmetry.space_group_name_H-M   'P 1'
#
loop_
_entity.id
_entity.type
_entity.pdbx_description
1 polymer ?
#
loop_
_entity_poly.entity_id
_entity_poly.type
_entity_poly.pdbx_seq_one_letter_code
_entity_poly.pdbx_strand_id
1 'polypeptide(L)'
;EKKEYTKDSLDDGIITTGFLEVLPDGFGFIRNANYLSDPHDVYVSQSQIYKFKLKTGDFITGVVREPKASEKFRSLLHIQKSIIMI
;
A
#
# COMPACT_ATOMS: atom_id res chain seq x y z
N GLU A 1 -10.28 -16.09 6.77
CA GLU A 1 -9.86 -17.09 5.79
C GLU A 1 -8.41 -16.89 5.42
N LYS A 2 -7.73 -17.97 5.39
CA LYS A 2 -6.34 -17.91 5.10
C LYS A 2 -6.09 -17.60 3.64
N LYS A 3 -5.31 -16.61 3.42
CA LYS A 3 -5.01 -16.22 2.07
C LYS A 3 -3.93 -17.11 1.48
N GLU A 4 -4.19 -17.56 0.29
CA GLU A 4 -3.22 -18.35 -0.41
C GLU A 4 -2.28 -17.46 -1.19
N TYR A 5 -1.02 -17.55 -0.88
CA TYR A 5 -0.01 -16.88 -1.68
C TYR A 5 0.69 -17.93 -2.50
N THR A 6 0.80 -17.70 -3.78
CA THR A 6 1.66 -18.56 -4.58
C THR A 6 3.09 -18.30 -4.16
N LYS A 7 3.93 -19.26 -4.43
CA LYS A 7 5.32 -19.09 -4.11
C LYS A 7 5.91 -17.88 -4.83
N ASP A 8 5.49 -17.67 -6.06
CA ASP A 8 5.99 -16.55 -6.84
C ASP A 8 5.58 -15.23 -6.22
N SER A 9 4.36 -15.14 -5.74
CA SER A 9 3.91 -13.91 -5.10
C SER A 9 4.74 -13.59 -3.87
N LEU A 10 5.03 -14.60 -3.08
CA LEU A 10 5.83 -14.39 -1.87
C LEU A 10 7.26 -14.02 -2.21
N ASP A 11 7.81 -14.63 -3.26
CA ASP A 11 9.17 -14.33 -3.66
C ASP A 11 9.31 -12.93 -4.21
N ASP A 12 8.30 -12.46 -4.92
CA ASP A 12 8.34 -11.14 -5.55
C ASP A 12 7.84 -10.04 -4.64
N GLY A 13 7.08 -10.41 -3.64
CA GLY A 13 6.44 -9.43 -2.78
C GLY A 13 7.29 -9.05 -1.59
N ILE A 14 7.18 -7.81 -1.21
CA ILE A 14 7.87 -7.28 -0.05
C ILE A 14 6.78 -6.82 0.91
N ILE A 15 6.90 -7.24 2.17
CA ILE A 15 5.95 -6.78 3.18
C ILE A 15 6.32 -5.37 3.58
N THR A 16 5.35 -4.49 3.57
CA THR A 16 5.58 -3.12 4.01
C THR A 16 4.47 -2.68 4.94
N THR A 17 4.78 -1.69 5.75
CA THR A 17 3.87 -1.16 6.75
C THR A 17 3.99 0.35 6.78
N GLY A 18 2.89 1.03 6.97
CA GLY A 18 2.94 2.48 7.10
C GLY A 18 1.56 3.08 7.18
N PHE A 19 1.54 4.40 7.22
CA PHE A 19 0.30 5.15 7.29
C PHE A 19 -0.13 5.60 5.91
N LEU A 20 -1.41 5.49 5.65
CA LEU A 20 -1.95 5.89 4.36
C LEU A 20 -2.24 7.38 4.33
N GLU A 21 -1.89 8.00 3.23
CA GLU A 21 -2.37 9.34 2.91
C GLU A 21 -3.08 9.25 1.57
N VAL A 22 -4.36 9.60 1.57
CA VAL A 22 -5.16 9.63 0.35
C VAL A 22 -5.09 11.04 -0.22
N LEU A 23 -4.72 11.12 -1.49
CA LEU A 23 -4.58 12.41 -2.16
C LEU A 23 -5.89 12.85 -2.78
N PRO A 24 -6.02 14.13 -3.11
CA PRO A 24 -7.29 14.64 -3.67
C PRO A 24 -7.76 13.90 -4.91
N ASP A 25 -6.84 13.36 -5.69
CA ASP A 25 -7.21 12.63 -6.90
C ASP A 25 -7.74 11.22 -6.63
N GLY A 26 -7.72 10.79 -5.37
CA GLY A 26 -8.33 9.53 -5.00
C GLY A 26 -7.39 8.36 -4.85
N PHE A 27 -6.16 8.47 -5.30
CA PHE A 27 -5.16 7.46 -5.01
C PHE A 27 -4.38 7.88 -3.76
N GLY A 28 -3.52 7.02 -3.26
CA GLY A 28 -2.80 7.35 -2.06
C GLY A 28 -1.42 6.74 -2.00
N PHE A 29 -0.75 7.02 -0.90
CA PHE A 29 0.57 6.47 -0.62
C PHE A 29 0.66 5.98 0.81
N ILE A 30 1.33 4.86 1.00
CA ILE A 30 1.68 4.40 2.34
C ILE A 30 3.01 5.04 2.67
N ARG A 31 3.04 5.80 3.75
CA ARG A 31 4.16 6.64 4.11
C ARG A 31 4.68 6.35 5.50
N ASN A 32 5.80 6.96 5.80
CA ASN A 32 6.38 6.93 7.14
C ASN A 32 5.50 7.68 8.12
N ALA A 33 5.84 7.57 9.40
CA ALA A 33 5.07 8.20 10.46
C ALA A 33 4.96 9.70 10.30
N ASN A 34 5.94 10.35 9.67
CA ASN A 34 5.91 11.79 9.50
C ASN A 34 5.14 12.25 8.27
N TYR A 35 4.62 11.33 7.48
CA TYR A 35 3.84 11.64 6.29
C TYR A 35 4.58 12.43 5.22
N LEU A 36 5.88 12.51 5.31
CA LEU A 36 6.65 13.23 4.29
C LEU A 36 6.85 12.35 3.07
N SER A 37 6.88 12.99 1.93
CA SER A 37 7.10 12.29 0.67
C SER A 37 8.48 11.63 0.68
N ASP A 38 8.57 10.43 0.13
CA ASP A 38 9.79 9.63 0.20
C ASP A 38 9.84 8.72 -1.01
N PRO A 39 11.02 8.48 -1.57
CA PRO A 39 11.13 7.56 -2.71
C PRO A 39 10.65 6.15 -2.43
N HIS A 40 10.58 5.78 -1.16
CA HIS A 40 10.12 4.44 -0.78
C HIS A 40 8.63 4.37 -0.50
N ASP A 41 7.90 5.46 -0.73
CA ASP A 41 6.46 5.45 -0.58
C ASP A 41 5.85 4.39 -1.48
N VAL A 42 4.73 3.84 -1.04
CA VAL A 42 4.05 2.78 -1.78
C VAL A 42 2.75 3.33 -2.34
N TYR A 43 2.61 3.22 -3.65
CA TYR A 43 1.41 3.68 -4.34
C TYR A 43 0.24 2.74 -4.05
N VAL A 44 -0.90 3.34 -3.73
CA VAL A 44 -2.16 2.61 -3.50
C VAL A 44 -3.18 3.15 -4.49
N SER A 45 -3.73 2.26 -5.29
CA SER A 45 -4.63 2.68 -6.36
C SER A 45 -5.96 3.18 -5.82
N GLN A 46 -6.62 3.99 -6.63
CA GLN A 46 -7.94 4.49 -6.29
C GLN A 46 -8.93 3.35 -6.07
N SER A 47 -8.85 2.32 -6.88
CA SER A 47 -9.77 1.19 -6.73
C SER A 47 -9.55 0.45 -5.42
N GLN A 48 -8.32 0.33 -4.97
CA GLN A 48 -8.05 -0.30 -3.69
C GLN A 48 -8.59 0.53 -2.54
N ILE A 49 -8.38 1.83 -2.61
CA ILE A 49 -8.88 2.74 -1.58
C ILE A 49 -10.40 2.66 -1.49
N TYR A 50 -11.04 2.67 -2.62
CA TYR A 50 -12.49 2.61 -2.66
C TYR A 50 -13.01 1.25 -2.18
N LYS A 51 -12.41 0.19 -2.69
CA LYS A 51 -12.88 -1.17 -2.39
C LYS A 51 -12.78 -1.47 -0.89
N PHE A 52 -11.70 -1.06 -0.26
CA PHE A 52 -11.47 -1.37 1.14
C PHE A 52 -11.82 -0.21 2.06
N LYS A 53 -12.38 0.86 1.51
CA LYS A 53 -12.81 2.02 2.29
C LYS A 53 -11.68 2.58 3.13
N LEU A 54 -10.54 2.72 2.52
CA LEU A 54 -9.36 3.21 3.20
C LEU A 54 -9.42 4.72 3.35
N LYS A 55 -8.79 5.21 4.40
CA LYS A 55 -8.79 6.64 4.71
C LYS A 55 -7.40 7.08 5.14
N THR A 56 -7.14 8.34 4.97
CA THR A 56 -5.92 8.93 5.48
C THR A 56 -5.79 8.65 6.97
N GLY A 57 -4.63 8.19 7.36
CA GLY A 57 -4.36 7.84 8.75
C GLY A 57 -4.48 6.38 9.06
N ASP A 58 -5.07 5.59 8.17
CA ASP A 58 -5.13 4.15 8.38
C ASP A 58 -3.73 3.57 8.35
N PHE A 59 -3.48 2.62 9.23
CA PHE A 59 -2.20 1.94 9.29
C PHE A 59 -2.32 0.63 8.52
N ILE A 60 -1.52 0.49 7.49
CA ILE A 60 -1.68 -0.60 6.54
C ILE A 60 -0.42 -1.46 6.48
N THR A 61 -0.63 -2.76 6.54
CA THR A 61 0.41 -3.74 6.26
C THR A 61 0.01 -4.48 5.00
N GLY A 62 0.90 -4.54 4.04
CA GLY A 62 0.57 -5.18 2.80
C GLY A 62 1.78 -5.68 2.06
N VAL A 63 1.50 -6.36 0.97
CA VAL A 63 2.53 -6.88 0.07
C VAL A 63 2.64 -5.94 -1.11
N VAL A 64 3.87 -5.56 -1.42
CA VAL A 64 4.14 -4.62 -2.51
C VAL A 64 5.07 -5.25 -3.51
N ARG A 65 5.10 -4.68 -4.70
CA ARG A 65 6.02 -5.09 -5.74
C ARG A 65 6.91 -3.92 -6.13
N GLU A 66 8.07 -4.23 -6.64
CA GLU A 66 8.99 -3.22 -7.13
C GLU A 66 8.41 -2.51 -8.36
N PRO A 67 8.84 -1.28 -8.60
CA PRO A 67 8.33 -0.54 -9.75
C PRO A 67 8.74 -1.18 -11.05
N LYS A 68 7.83 -1.11 -12.02
CA LYS A 68 8.16 -1.48 -13.38
C LYS A 68 8.92 -0.32 -14.03
N ALA A 69 9.43 -0.57 -15.24
CA ALA A 69 10.32 0.40 -15.89
C ALA A 69 9.73 1.80 -15.99
N SER A 70 8.43 1.90 -16.18
CA SER A 70 7.79 3.21 -16.35
C SER A 70 7.22 3.77 -15.06
N GLU A 71 7.42 3.09 -13.96
CA GLU A 71 6.82 3.49 -12.70
C GLU A 71 7.88 4.07 -11.77
N LYS A 72 7.46 5.00 -10.95
CA LYS A 72 8.35 5.65 -10.02
C LYS A 72 8.33 5.00 -8.63
N PHE A 73 7.17 4.49 -8.23
CA PHE A 73 6.99 3.97 -6.88
C PHE A 73 6.63 2.51 -6.90
N ARG A 74 6.93 1.84 -5.79
CA ARG A 74 6.39 0.52 -5.55
C ARG A 74 4.87 0.60 -5.52
N SER A 75 4.22 -0.51 -5.80
CA SER A 75 2.76 -0.56 -5.81
C SER A 75 2.25 -1.60 -4.83
N LEU A 76 1.19 -1.25 -4.12
CA LEU A 76 0.54 -2.20 -3.22
C LEU A 76 -0.15 -3.26 -4.05
N LEU A 77 0.18 -4.52 -3.79
CA LEU A 77 -0.47 -5.64 -4.45
C LEU A 77 -1.74 -6.03 -3.71
N HIS A 78 -1.62 -6.24 -2.41
CA HIS A 78 -2.80 -6.49 -1.61
C HIS A 78 -2.51 -6.22 -0.15
N ILE A 79 -3.58 -6.02 0.59
CA ILE A 79 -3.52 -5.67 2.00
C ILE A 79 -3.56 -6.94 2.82
N GLN A 80 -2.61 -7.07 3.75
CA GLN A 80 -2.67 -8.14 4.73
C GLN A 80 -3.43 -7.71 5.96
N LYS A 81 -3.30 -6.43 6.33
CA LYS A 81 -3.90 -5.93 7.55
C LYS A 81 -4.09 -4.44 7.43
N SER A 82 -5.22 -3.96 7.92
CA SER A 82 -5.51 -2.54 7.95
C SER A 82 -6.12 -2.20 9.29
N ILE A 83 -5.57 -1.22 9.95
CA ILE A 83 -6.06 -0.77 11.24
C ILE A 83 -6.53 0.66 11.09
N ILE A 84 -7.77 0.89 11.49
CA ILE A 84 -8.35 2.23 11.47
C ILE A 84 -7.82 2.98 12.67
N MET A 85 -7.16 4.09 12.38
CA MET A 85 -6.58 4.91 13.43
C MET A 85 -7.50 6.10 13.68
N ILE A 86 -8.03 6.17 14.85
CA ILE A 86 -8.98 7.22 15.21
C ILE A 86 -8.27 8.36 15.92
#